data_1cc4c6e14785d27f2bc6474598e9da88
#
_entry.id   1cc4c6e14785d27f2bc6474598e9da88
#
_cell.length_a   1.000
_cell.length_b   1.000
_cell.length_c   1.000
_cell.angle_alpha   90.00
_cell.angle_beta   90.00
_cell.angle_gamma   90.00
#
_symmetry.space_group_name_H-M   'P 1'
#
loop_
_entity.id
_entity.type
_entity.pdbx_description
1 polymer ?
#
loop_
_entity_poly.entity_id
_entity_poly.type
_entity_poly.pdbx_seq_one_letter_code
_entity_poly.pdbx_strand_id
1 'polypeptide(L)'
;MKKQPQITEKTRQTFVGVFCELYSQKPIEKISVQEIANKSGYNRSTFYQYFTDIYELLDALENDLLNDIKEELAKKELSMHTVQDALLCLDKKEHLLVLNALLGDYGSPRFLKRLKKEITLNQLELNVPQNPSLTPYLIEFYLSTSLSLFRLWLQRQKDLSSEEFFKLVDNLYSKGVTSYSNE
;
A
#
# COMPACT_ATOMS: atom_id res chain seq x y z
N MET A 1 -29.01 -6.14 22.42
CA MET A 1 -28.87 -4.77 21.92
C MET A 1 -28.13 -4.83 20.58
N LYS A 2 -28.76 -4.42 19.47
CA LYS A 2 -28.04 -4.29 18.17
C LYS A 2 -27.12 -3.07 18.28
N LYS A 3 -25.79 -3.27 18.20
CA LYS A 3 -24.82 -2.18 18.10
C LYS A 3 -25.15 -1.34 16.85
N GLN A 4 -25.10 -0.02 16.98
CA GLN A 4 -25.27 0.85 15.82
C GLN A 4 -24.06 0.64 14.87
N PRO A 5 -24.30 0.37 13.57
CA PRO A 5 -23.21 0.04 12.63
C PRO A 5 -22.11 1.09 12.57
N GLN A 6 -22.44 2.38 12.67
CA GLN A 6 -21.49 3.49 12.64
C GLN A 6 -20.52 3.51 13.85
N ILE A 7 -20.98 3.17 15.05
CA ILE A 7 -20.13 3.10 16.25
C ILE A 7 -19.15 1.92 16.12
N THR A 8 -19.63 0.84 15.55
CA THR A 8 -18.83 -0.37 15.31
C THR A 8 -17.68 -0.10 14.33
N GLU A 9 -17.95 0.57 13.22
CA GLU A 9 -16.93 0.91 12.23
C GLU A 9 -15.92 1.92 12.78
N LYS A 10 -16.38 2.97 13.45
CA LYS A 10 -15.48 3.94 14.09
C LYS A 10 -14.50 3.27 15.08
N THR A 11 -14.99 2.32 15.86
CA THR A 11 -14.15 1.57 16.83
C THR A 11 -13.12 0.72 16.10
N ARG A 12 -13.51 0.02 15.03
CA ARG A 12 -12.62 -0.76 14.18
C ARG A 12 -11.51 0.12 13.59
N GLN A 13 -11.89 1.27 13.01
CA GLN A 13 -10.95 2.23 12.45
C GLN A 13 -9.97 2.79 13.50
N THR A 14 -10.42 2.97 14.74
CA THR A 14 -9.52 3.41 15.82
C THR A 14 -8.45 2.35 16.11
N PHE A 15 -8.81 1.05 16.18
CA PHE A 15 -7.83 -0.02 16.34
C PHE A 15 -6.86 -0.09 15.16
N VAL A 16 -7.36 0.01 13.93
CA VAL A 16 -6.55 0.04 12.70
C VAL A 16 -5.57 1.21 12.74
N GLY A 17 -6.01 2.41 13.07
CA GLY A 17 -5.16 3.60 13.16
C GLY A 17 -4.02 3.44 14.16
N VAL A 18 -4.33 2.98 15.39
CA VAL A 18 -3.33 2.72 16.43
C VAL A 18 -2.36 1.61 16.02
N PHE A 19 -2.87 0.55 15.39
CA PHE A 19 -2.02 -0.53 14.89
C PHE A 19 -1.06 -0.03 13.82
N CYS A 20 -1.51 0.73 12.83
CA CYS A 20 -0.67 1.30 11.77
C CYS A 20 0.42 2.21 12.36
N GLU A 21 0.09 3.06 13.35
CA GLU A 21 1.05 3.89 14.05
C GLU A 21 2.15 3.04 14.71
N LEU A 22 1.78 2.00 15.42
CA LEU A 22 2.73 1.10 16.09
C LEU A 22 3.56 0.30 15.08
N TYR A 23 2.92 -0.22 14.03
CA TYR A 23 3.57 -1.06 13.03
C TYR A 23 4.55 -0.28 12.14
N SER A 24 4.36 1.04 11.99
CA SER A 24 5.36 1.90 11.35
C SER A 24 6.62 2.13 12.20
N GLN A 25 6.57 1.85 13.52
CA GLN A 25 7.66 2.13 14.46
C GLN A 25 8.41 0.88 14.93
N LYS A 26 7.80 -0.29 14.86
CA LYS A 26 8.38 -1.55 15.35
C LYS A 26 7.76 -2.78 14.70
N PRO A 27 8.51 -3.91 14.67
CA PRO A 27 8.01 -5.15 14.07
C PRO A 27 6.78 -5.69 14.82
N ILE A 28 5.92 -6.42 14.09
CA ILE A 28 4.63 -6.90 14.58
C ILE A 28 4.76 -7.76 15.85
N GLU A 29 5.83 -8.53 15.98
CA GLU A 29 6.09 -9.41 17.14
C GLU A 29 6.27 -8.63 18.45
N LYS A 30 6.55 -7.33 18.36
CA LYS A 30 6.68 -6.40 19.49
C LYS A 30 5.41 -5.60 19.77
N ILE A 31 4.34 -5.82 19.01
CA ILE A 31 3.04 -5.18 19.21
C ILE A 31 2.15 -6.14 20.00
N SER A 32 1.40 -5.63 20.96
CA SER A 32 0.46 -6.43 21.74
C SER A 32 -0.96 -5.87 21.68
N VAL A 33 -1.96 -6.77 21.81
CA VAL A 33 -3.37 -6.36 21.93
C VAL A 33 -3.58 -5.39 23.11
N GLN A 34 -2.83 -5.59 24.20
CA GLN A 34 -2.93 -4.69 25.37
C GLN A 34 -2.47 -3.26 25.02
N GLU A 35 -1.39 -3.14 24.27
CA GLU A 35 -0.88 -1.84 23.85
C GLU A 35 -1.84 -1.12 22.89
N ILE A 36 -2.39 -1.85 21.90
CA ILE A 36 -3.40 -1.32 20.99
C ILE A 36 -4.64 -0.86 21.77
N ALA A 37 -5.15 -1.69 22.67
CA ALA A 37 -6.31 -1.39 23.49
C ALA A 37 -6.08 -0.13 24.34
N ASN A 38 -4.94 -0.05 25.02
CA ASN A 38 -4.60 1.11 25.87
C ASN A 38 -4.51 2.41 25.06
N LYS A 39 -3.78 2.39 23.93
CA LYS A 39 -3.62 3.58 23.07
C LYS A 39 -4.93 4.01 22.39
N SER A 40 -5.80 3.06 22.08
CA SER A 40 -7.11 3.33 21.46
C SER A 40 -8.19 3.80 22.44
N GLY A 41 -7.91 3.77 23.75
CA GLY A 41 -8.88 4.11 24.80
C GLY A 41 -9.96 3.04 25.02
N TYR A 42 -9.72 1.81 24.55
CA TYR A 42 -10.63 0.68 24.73
C TYR A 42 -9.98 -0.41 25.61
N ASN A 43 -10.79 -1.39 26.00
CA ASN A 43 -10.29 -2.59 26.69
C ASN A 43 -10.05 -3.75 25.70
N ARG A 44 -9.28 -4.77 26.15
CA ARG A 44 -8.98 -5.96 25.33
C ARG A 44 -10.23 -6.71 24.86
N SER A 45 -11.28 -6.78 25.71
CA SER A 45 -12.52 -7.46 25.34
C SER A 45 -13.24 -6.78 24.21
N THR A 46 -13.10 -5.45 24.05
CA THR A 46 -13.59 -4.71 22.90
C THR A 46 -12.78 -5.06 21.64
N PHE A 47 -11.45 -5.14 21.75
CA PHE A 47 -10.60 -5.56 20.61
C PHE A 47 -11.01 -6.93 20.08
N TYR A 48 -11.17 -7.92 20.98
CA TYR A 48 -11.57 -9.30 20.63
C TYR A 48 -12.99 -9.44 20.05
N GLN A 49 -13.78 -8.38 20.01
CA GLN A 49 -15.04 -8.35 19.26
C GLN A 49 -14.84 -8.09 17.75
N TYR A 50 -13.67 -7.63 17.35
CA TYR A 50 -13.33 -7.28 15.97
C TYR A 50 -12.25 -8.18 15.39
N PHE A 51 -11.26 -8.58 16.18
CA PHE A 51 -10.10 -9.34 15.76
C PHE A 51 -9.73 -10.37 16.82
N THR A 52 -9.35 -11.57 16.41
CA THR A 52 -8.89 -12.62 17.33
C THR A 52 -7.50 -12.34 17.87
N ASP A 53 -6.65 -11.69 17.06
CA ASP A 53 -5.29 -11.29 17.42
C ASP A 53 -4.79 -10.15 16.50
N ILE A 54 -3.53 -9.76 16.68
CA ILE A 54 -2.88 -8.72 15.89
C ILE A 54 -2.59 -9.15 14.45
N TYR A 55 -2.44 -10.45 14.20
CA TYR A 55 -2.18 -10.97 12.86
C TYR A 55 -3.46 -10.98 12.02
N GLU A 56 -4.62 -11.29 12.62
CA GLU A 56 -5.91 -11.13 11.94
C GLU A 56 -6.18 -9.66 11.61
N LEU A 57 -5.82 -8.72 12.51
CA LEU A 57 -5.92 -7.29 12.21
C LEU A 57 -5.03 -6.92 11.02
N LEU A 58 -3.79 -7.40 10.97
CA LEU A 58 -2.89 -7.17 9.83
C LEU A 58 -3.46 -7.77 8.54
N ASP A 59 -3.94 -9.01 8.59
CA ASP A 59 -4.54 -9.69 7.43
C ASP A 59 -5.78 -8.94 6.91
N ALA A 60 -6.64 -8.45 7.81
CA ALA A 60 -7.80 -7.63 7.45
C ALA A 60 -7.36 -6.32 6.77
N LEU A 61 -6.36 -5.64 7.32
CA LEU A 61 -5.81 -4.40 6.77
C LEU A 61 -5.22 -4.60 5.36
N GLU A 62 -4.42 -5.67 5.17
CA GLU A 62 -3.86 -6.02 3.86
C GLU A 62 -4.98 -6.32 2.84
N ASN A 63 -6.01 -7.06 3.25
CA ASN A 63 -7.13 -7.43 2.39
C ASN A 63 -7.98 -6.22 2.01
N ASP A 64 -8.31 -5.35 2.96
CA ASP A 64 -9.08 -4.14 2.71
C ASP A 64 -8.37 -3.28 1.65
N LEU A 65 -7.08 -2.98 1.85
CA LEU A 65 -6.32 -2.17 0.91
C LEU A 65 -6.20 -2.84 -0.48
N LEU A 66 -5.98 -4.16 -0.55
CA LEU A 66 -5.93 -4.87 -1.84
C LEU A 66 -7.28 -4.87 -2.55
N ASN A 67 -8.39 -4.96 -1.82
CA ASN A 67 -9.73 -4.89 -2.40
C ASN A 67 -10.02 -3.48 -2.94
N ASP A 68 -9.66 -2.42 -2.19
CA ASP A 68 -9.81 -1.04 -2.66
C ASP A 68 -9.00 -0.81 -3.95
N ILE A 69 -7.77 -1.33 -4.01
CA ILE A 69 -6.93 -1.25 -5.22
C ILE A 69 -7.60 -2.00 -6.38
N LYS A 70 -8.12 -3.20 -6.16
CA LYS A 70 -8.82 -3.98 -7.20
C LYS A 70 -10.06 -3.25 -7.73
N GLU A 71 -10.86 -2.69 -6.83
CA GLU A 71 -12.04 -1.93 -7.22
C GLU A 71 -11.67 -0.70 -8.05
N GLU A 72 -10.61 0.02 -7.69
CA GLU A 72 -10.14 1.16 -8.46
C GLU A 72 -9.61 0.73 -9.84
N LEU A 73 -8.79 -0.33 -9.88
CA LEU A 73 -8.26 -0.89 -11.14
C LEU A 73 -9.38 -1.42 -12.06
N ALA A 74 -10.50 -1.87 -11.49
CA ALA A 74 -11.67 -2.34 -12.25
C ALA A 74 -12.55 -1.21 -12.81
N LYS A 75 -12.39 0.02 -12.32
CA LYS A 75 -13.13 1.19 -12.84
C LYS A 75 -12.56 1.57 -14.20
N LYS A 76 -13.20 1.11 -15.28
CA LYS A 76 -12.78 1.28 -16.68
C LYS A 76 -12.66 2.73 -17.18
N GLU A 77 -12.98 3.74 -16.39
CA GLU A 77 -12.89 5.15 -16.77
C GLU A 77 -11.45 5.70 -16.77
N LEU A 78 -10.55 5.03 -16.07
CA LEU A 78 -9.13 5.30 -16.18
C LEU A 78 -8.56 4.38 -17.26
N SER A 79 -8.05 4.95 -18.34
CA SER A 79 -7.20 4.22 -19.30
C SER A 79 -5.90 3.84 -18.59
N MET A 80 -6.00 2.89 -17.64
CA MET A 80 -4.87 2.45 -16.84
C MET A 80 -3.96 1.56 -17.66
N HIS A 81 -2.97 2.16 -18.28
CA HIS A 81 -2.01 1.46 -19.12
C HIS A 81 -0.61 1.38 -18.50
N THR A 82 -0.40 1.99 -17.32
CA THR A 82 0.93 2.11 -16.74
C THR A 82 0.97 1.75 -15.25
N VAL A 83 2.18 1.39 -14.77
CA VAL A 83 2.45 1.22 -13.32
C VAL A 83 2.14 2.50 -12.54
N GLN A 84 2.28 3.66 -13.18
CA GLN A 84 1.96 4.96 -12.59
C GLN A 84 0.49 5.08 -12.23
N ASP A 85 -0.40 4.66 -13.12
CA ASP A 85 -1.85 4.69 -12.88
C ASP A 85 -2.22 3.81 -11.68
N ALA A 86 -1.57 2.63 -11.55
CA ALA A 86 -1.75 1.77 -10.39
C ALA A 86 -1.23 2.42 -9.09
N LEU A 87 -0.11 3.16 -9.15
CA LEU A 87 0.42 3.89 -8.00
C LEU A 87 -0.45 5.10 -7.63
N LEU A 88 -1.11 5.74 -8.61
CA LEU A 88 -2.10 6.80 -8.35
C LEU A 88 -3.29 6.30 -7.53
N CYS A 89 -3.72 5.04 -7.72
CA CYS A 89 -4.75 4.44 -6.89
C CYS A 89 -4.32 4.33 -5.42
N LEU A 90 -3.02 4.17 -5.18
CA LEU A 90 -2.45 4.13 -3.83
C LEU A 90 -2.32 5.54 -3.22
N ASP A 91 -2.21 6.59 -4.04
CA ASP A 91 -2.00 7.98 -3.58
C ASP A 91 -3.28 8.65 -3.05
N LYS A 92 -4.15 7.88 -2.40
CA LYS A 92 -5.34 8.40 -1.73
C LYS A 92 -5.03 8.73 -0.27
N LYS A 93 -5.58 9.84 0.20
CA LYS A 93 -5.36 10.31 1.58
C LYS A 93 -5.75 9.27 2.63
N GLU A 94 -6.83 8.54 2.39
CA GLU A 94 -7.33 7.47 3.25
C GLU A 94 -6.36 6.27 3.36
N HIS A 95 -5.55 6.04 2.32
CA HIS A 95 -4.61 4.91 2.28
C HIS A 95 -3.24 5.23 2.90
N LEU A 96 -2.89 6.51 3.08
CA LEU A 96 -1.53 6.91 3.47
C LEU A 96 -1.03 6.28 4.77
N LEU A 97 -1.89 6.24 5.79
CA LEU A 97 -1.52 5.66 7.09
C LEU A 97 -1.23 4.15 6.96
N VAL A 98 -2.09 3.47 6.21
CA VAL A 98 -1.99 2.03 5.95
C VAL A 98 -0.76 1.72 5.09
N LEU A 99 -0.55 2.50 4.03
CA LEU A 99 0.61 2.35 3.14
C LEU A 99 1.93 2.58 3.88
N ASN A 100 2.01 3.62 4.71
CA ASN A 100 3.20 3.87 5.53
C ASN A 100 3.50 2.71 6.49
N ALA A 101 2.47 2.06 7.03
CA ALA A 101 2.63 0.89 7.87
C ALA A 101 3.04 -0.36 7.07
N LEU A 102 2.35 -0.65 5.96
CA LEU A 102 2.55 -1.88 5.18
C LEU A 102 3.80 -1.82 4.27
N LEU A 103 4.17 -0.64 3.78
CA LEU A 103 5.37 -0.40 2.96
C LEU A 103 6.54 0.18 3.76
N GLY A 104 6.39 0.43 5.05
CA GLY A 104 7.42 0.95 5.94
C GLY A 104 8.53 -0.07 6.22
N ASP A 105 9.46 0.29 7.13
CA ASP A 105 10.66 -0.50 7.42
C ASP A 105 10.34 -1.88 8.04
N TYR A 106 9.20 -1.99 8.70
CA TYR A 106 8.70 -3.24 9.30
C TYR A 106 7.61 -3.91 8.47
N GLY A 107 7.27 -3.33 7.30
CA GLY A 107 6.22 -3.84 6.42
C GLY A 107 6.49 -5.25 5.90
N SER A 108 5.42 -6.00 5.66
CA SER A 108 5.49 -7.42 5.29
C SER A 108 5.95 -7.63 3.84
N PRO A 109 7.02 -8.42 3.58
CA PRO A 109 7.35 -8.87 2.23
C PRO A 109 6.20 -9.63 1.55
N ARG A 110 5.35 -10.31 2.34
CA ARG A 110 4.16 -11.00 1.87
C ARG A 110 3.17 -10.02 1.22
N PHE A 111 2.92 -8.87 1.85
CA PHE A 111 2.04 -7.84 1.29
C PHE A 111 2.58 -7.31 -0.05
N LEU A 112 3.88 -6.97 -0.12
CA LEU A 112 4.51 -6.54 -1.37
C LEU A 112 4.33 -7.56 -2.50
N LYS A 113 4.51 -8.86 -2.21
CA LYS A 113 4.31 -9.93 -3.19
C LYS A 113 2.85 -10.00 -3.66
N ARG A 114 1.89 -9.87 -2.74
CA ARG A 114 0.45 -9.84 -3.06
C ARG A 114 0.11 -8.63 -3.91
N LEU A 115 0.58 -7.44 -3.51
CA LEU A 115 0.37 -6.19 -4.23
C LEU A 115 0.90 -6.27 -5.68
N LYS A 116 2.14 -6.74 -5.87
CA LYS A 116 2.72 -6.96 -7.20
C LYS A 116 1.85 -7.90 -8.05
N LYS A 117 1.38 -9.00 -7.45
CA LYS A 117 0.52 -9.96 -8.15
C LYS A 117 -0.81 -9.32 -8.60
N GLU A 118 -1.45 -8.55 -7.75
CA GLU A 118 -2.71 -7.87 -8.09
C GLU A 118 -2.52 -6.84 -9.21
N ILE A 119 -1.47 -6.04 -9.13
CA ILE A 119 -1.13 -5.07 -10.18
C ILE A 119 -0.87 -5.78 -11.52
N THR A 120 -0.13 -6.92 -11.50
CA THR A 120 0.19 -7.68 -12.72
C THR A 120 -1.03 -8.36 -13.32
N LEU A 121 -1.93 -8.91 -12.49
CA LEU A 121 -3.13 -9.62 -12.96
C LEU A 121 -4.18 -8.69 -13.59
N ASN A 122 -4.23 -7.42 -13.19
CA ASN A 122 -5.17 -6.44 -13.70
C ASN A 122 -4.72 -5.78 -15.02
N GLN A 123 -3.86 -6.46 -15.79
CA GLN A 123 -3.49 -6.10 -17.17
C GLN A 123 -3.00 -4.65 -17.29
N LEU A 124 -1.98 -4.30 -16.53
CA LEU A 124 -1.16 -3.18 -16.92
C LEU A 124 -0.65 -3.52 -18.33
N GLU A 125 -1.14 -2.83 -19.34
CA GLU A 125 -0.56 -2.83 -20.67
C GLU A 125 0.82 -2.17 -20.59
N LEU A 126 1.74 -2.87 -19.92
CA LEU A 126 3.13 -2.51 -20.02
C LEU A 126 3.48 -2.69 -21.50
N ASN A 127 3.88 -1.61 -22.12
CA ASN A 127 4.33 -1.62 -23.52
C ASN A 127 5.70 -2.34 -23.59
N VAL A 128 5.72 -3.58 -23.11
CA VAL A 128 6.93 -4.43 -23.05
C VAL A 128 6.92 -5.40 -24.22
N PRO A 129 8.09 -5.68 -24.82
CA PRO A 129 8.20 -6.65 -25.89
C PRO A 129 7.57 -7.98 -25.49
N GLN A 130 6.79 -8.58 -26.38
CA GLN A 130 6.19 -9.91 -26.20
C GLN A 130 7.24 -11.01 -26.39
N ASN A 131 8.24 -11.01 -25.51
CA ASN A 131 9.33 -11.98 -25.49
C ASN A 131 9.26 -12.80 -24.20
N PRO A 132 8.92 -14.10 -24.24
CA PRO A 132 8.76 -14.92 -23.04
C PRO A 132 9.98 -14.93 -22.12
N SER A 133 11.18 -14.77 -22.67
CA SER A 133 12.43 -14.75 -21.87
C SER A 133 12.71 -13.40 -21.24
N LEU A 134 12.33 -12.28 -21.84
CA LEU A 134 12.62 -10.92 -21.37
C LEU A 134 11.48 -10.32 -20.55
N THR A 135 10.24 -10.59 -20.94
CA THR A 135 9.04 -10.00 -20.30
C THR A 135 9.01 -10.14 -18.78
N PRO A 136 9.34 -11.30 -18.15
CA PRO A 136 9.34 -11.44 -16.70
C PRO A 136 10.34 -10.49 -16.02
N TYR A 137 11.53 -10.29 -16.58
CA TYR A 137 12.54 -9.38 -16.04
C TYR A 137 12.10 -7.92 -16.16
N LEU A 138 11.49 -7.54 -17.27
CA LEU A 138 10.99 -6.19 -17.49
C LEU A 138 9.85 -5.87 -16.53
N ILE A 139 8.90 -6.79 -16.35
CA ILE A 139 7.80 -6.63 -15.37
C ILE A 139 8.37 -6.49 -13.95
N GLU A 140 9.29 -7.37 -13.55
CA GLU A 140 9.89 -7.29 -12.21
C GLU A 140 10.66 -5.98 -12.02
N PHE A 141 11.42 -5.53 -13.01
CA PHE A 141 12.11 -4.24 -13.00
C PHE A 141 11.12 -3.08 -12.78
N TYR A 142 10.07 -2.99 -13.61
CA TYR A 142 9.07 -1.95 -13.53
C TYR A 142 8.35 -1.92 -12.17
N LEU A 143 7.83 -3.07 -11.72
CA LEU A 143 7.08 -3.14 -10.47
C LEU A 143 7.97 -2.89 -9.25
N SER A 144 9.15 -3.49 -9.21
CA SER A 144 10.04 -3.36 -8.05
C SER A 144 10.58 -1.94 -7.91
N THR A 145 11.03 -1.32 -9.00
CA THR A 145 11.57 0.04 -8.96
C THR A 145 10.47 1.07 -8.68
N SER A 146 9.29 0.95 -9.30
CA SER A 146 8.16 1.84 -9.06
C SER A 146 7.70 1.79 -7.60
N LEU A 147 7.53 0.60 -7.03
CA LEU A 147 7.13 0.44 -5.63
C LEU A 147 8.22 0.93 -4.67
N SER A 148 9.50 0.74 -5.00
CA SER A 148 10.61 1.24 -4.18
C SER A 148 10.68 2.76 -4.20
N LEU A 149 10.50 3.40 -5.35
CA LEU A 149 10.44 4.86 -5.47
C LEU A 149 9.22 5.43 -4.76
N PHE A 150 8.06 4.78 -4.90
CA PHE A 150 6.83 5.20 -4.20
C PHE A 150 7.00 5.10 -2.68
N ARG A 151 7.59 4.02 -2.18
CA ARG A 151 7.93 3.87 -0.76
C ARG A 151 8.86 4.98 -0.28
N LEU A 152 9.93 5.28 -1.01
CA LEU A 152 10.86 6.35 -0.69
C LEU A 152 10.16 7.70 -0.63
N TRP A 153 9.31 8.01 -1.61
CA TRP A 153 8.53 9.23 -1.64
C TRP A 153 7.59 9.37 -0.43
N LEU A 154 6.93 8.28 0.00
CA LEU A 154 6.14 8.26 1.22
C LEU A 154 7.01 8.51 2.46
N GLN A 155 8.17 7.84 2.59
CA GLN A 155 9.11 8.02 3.70
C GLN A 155 9.65 9.46 3.79
N ARG A 156 9.82 10.12 2.65
CA ARG A 156 10.19 11.53 2.54
C ARG A 156 9.00 12.51 2.71
N GLN A 157 7.88 12.03 3.22
CA GLN A 157 6.67 12.81 3.47
C GLN A 157 6.14 13.53 2.21
N LYS A 158 6.30 12.88 1.04
CA LYS A 158 5.89 13.42 -0.26
C LYS A 158 6.53 14.79 -0.55
N ASP A 159 7.85 14.86 -0.46
CA ASP A 159 8.65 16.05 -0.73
C ASP A 159 8.56 16.57 -2.18
N LEU A 160 8.07 15.74 -3.09
CA LEU A 160 7.62 16.12 -4.44
C LEU A 160 6.09 16.09 -4.49
N SER A 161 5.48 16.94 -5.31
CA SER A 161 4.07 16.79 -5.65
C SER A 161 3.83 15.47 -6.38
N SER A 162 2.58 14.97 -6.39
CA SER A 162 2.24 13.74 -7.10
C SER A 162 2.60 13.83 -8.58
N GLU A 163 2.33 14.99 -9.22
CA GLU A 163 2.67 15.23 -10.63
C GLU A 163 4.17 15.14 -10.89
N GLU A 164 4.99 15.80 -10.05
CA GLU A 164 6.45 15.78 -10.18
C GLU A 164 7.01 14.37 -9.96
N PHE A 165 6.49 13.64 -8.97
CA PHE A 165 6.90 12.27 -8.69
C PHE A 165 6.58 11.33 -9.85
N PHE A 166 5.37 11.36 -10.41
CA PHE A 166 5.00 10.49 -11.51
C PHE A 166 5.73 10.86 -12.81
N LYS A 167 5.98 12.14 -13.05
CA LYS A 167 6.82 12.60 -14.17
C LYS A 167 8.27 12.13 -14.02
N LEU A 168 8.82 12.14 -12.81
CA LEU A 168 10.13 11.57 -12.52
C LEU A 168 10.19 10.09 -12.88
N VAL A 169 9.21 9.30 -12.40
CA VAL A 169 9.11 7.86 -12.68
C VAL A 169 9.04 7.59 -14.18
N ASP A 170 8.18 8.34 -14.91
CA ASP A 170 8.05 8.20 -16.37
C ASP A 170 9.36 8.50 -17.12
N ASN A 171 10.03 9.58 -16.75
CA ASN A 171 11.30 9.94 -17.35
C ASN A 171 12.39 8.88 -17.08
N LEU A 172 12.43 8.30 -15.88
CA LEU A 172 13.37 7.24 -15.55
C LEU A 172 13.16 5.99 -16.43
N TYR A 173 11.92 5.65 -16.76
CA TYR A 173 11.62 4.53 -17.65
C TYR A 173 11.82 4.84 -19.11
N SER A 174 11.42 6.02 -19.57
CA SER A 174 11.48 6.39 -20.98
C SER A 174 12.86 6.85 -21.45
N LYS A 175 13.63 7.52 -20.57
CA LYS A 175 14.91 8.16 -20.93
C LYS A 175 16.09 7.65 -20.11
N GLY A 176 15.83 6.94 -19.01
CA GLY A 176 16.85 6.45 -18.08
C GLY A 176 17.46 7.54 -17.18
N VAL A 177 18.34 7.10 -16.26
CA VAL A 177 18.99 7.96 -15.27
C VAL A 177 19.87 9.04 -15.91
N THR A 178 20.44 8.73 -17.06
CA THR A 178 21.32 9.67 -17.80
C THR A 178 20.65 10.97 -18.22
N SER A 179 19.30 11.00 -18.29
CA SER A 179 18.57 12.25 -18.55
C SER A 179 18.72 13.31 -17.47
N TYR A 180 19.19 12.94 -16.27
CA TYR A 180 19.44 13.82 -15.14
C TYR A 180 20.93 14.10 -14.87
N SER A 181 21.81 13.59 -15.73
CA SER A 181 23.28 13.71 -15.52
C SER A 181 23.87 15.02 -16.09
N ASN A 182 23.08 15.84 -16.77
CA ASN A 182 23.55 17.04 -17.50
C ASN A 182 22.97 18.35 -16.92
N GLU A 183 22.52 18.35 -15.71
CA GLU A 183 22.23 19.56 -14.91
C GLU A 183 23.31 19.65 -13.80
#